data_34b5516d9f9c42f884cce74789cd9511
#
_entry.id   34b5516d9f9c42f884cce74789cd9511
#
_cell.length_a   1.000
_cell.length_b   1.000
_cell.length_c   1.000
_cell.angle_alpha   90.00
_cell.angle_beta   90.00
_cell.angle_gamma   90.00
#
_symmetry.space_group_name_H-M   'P 1'
#
loop_
_entity.id
_entity.type
_entity.pdbx_description
1 polymer ?
#
loop_
_entity_poly.entity_id
_entity_poly.type
_entity_poly.pdbx_seq_one_letter_code
_entity_poly.pdbx_strand_id
1 'polypeptide(L)'
;MGWKAQFSVEANRQFAKLGRSAQVRLAKFIKTRINTDENPRRIGEALKGRFGEYWKYRVGNYRLICDIEDATHTVLVLQIGDRKEVYR
;
A
#
# COMPACT_ATOMS: atom_id res chain seq x y z
N MET A 1 11.18 16.02 -5.35
CA MET A 1 10.97 15.45 -4.03
C MET A 1 10.37 14.08 -4.15
N GLY A 2 10.89 13.16 -3.36
CA GLY A 2 10.45 11.78 -3.46
C GLY A 2 9.13 11.53 -2.77
N TRP A 3 8.52 10.45 -3.16
CA TRP A 3 7.32 9.94 -2.50
C TRP A 3 7.70 9.10 -1.30
N LYS A 4 6.82 9.07 -0.30
CA LYS A 4 7.02 8.26 0.89
C LYS A 4 5.74 7.56 1.26
N ALA A 5 5.87 6.29 1.65
CA ALA A 5 4.75 5.56 2.19
C ALA A 5 4.67 5.80 3.69
N GLN A 6 3.46 5.91 4.18
CA GLN A 6 3.18 5.95 5.62
C GLN A 6 2.08 4.96 5.89
N PHE A 7 2.08 4.39 7.08
CA PHE A 7 1.05 3.43 7.48
C PHE A 7 0.06 4.12 8.42
N SER A 8 -1.23 3.87 8.15
CA SER A 8 -2.25 4.22 9.13
C SER A 8 -2.09 3.36 10.38
N VAL A 9 -2.81 3.70 11.44
CA VAL A 9 -2.80 2.90 12.65
C VAL A 9 -3.22 1.47 12.35
N GLU A 10 -4.27 1.32 11.55
CA GLU A 10 -4.76 0.00 11.19
C GLU A 10 -3.75 -0.78 10.36
N ALA A 11 -3.12 -0.13 9.38
CA ALA A 11 -2.12 -0.80 8.56
C ALA A 11 -0.92 -1.23 9.40
N ASN A 12 -0.48 -0.40 10.33
CA ASN A 12 0.60 -0.78 11.24
C ASN A 12 0.24 -2.03 12.04
N ARG A 13 -0.99 -2.07 12.52
CA ARG A 13 -1.45 -3.22 13.31
C ARG A 13 -1.47 -4.48 12.45
N GLN A 14 -1.96 -4.36 11.23
CA GLN A 14 -2.01 -5.50 10.31
C GLN A 14 -0.61 -5.97 9.94
N PHE A 15 0.29 -5.02 9.68
CA PHE A 15 1.67 -5.36 9.33
C PHE A 15 2.35 -6.14 10.47
N ALA A 16 2.13 -5.69 11.69
CA ALA A 16 2.75 -6.34 12.85
C ALA A 16 2.30 -7.79 13.02
N LYS A 17 1.12 -8.13 12.52
CA LYS A 17 0.60 -9.49 12.63
C LYS A 17 1.07 -10.41 11.51
N LEU A 18 1.74 -9.88 10.50
CA LEU A 18 2.22 -10.71 9.40
C LEU A 18 3.46 -11.48 9.81
N GLY A 19 3.67 -12.63 9.15
CA GLY A 19 4.90 -13.36 9.33
C GLY A 19 6.10 -12.58 8.78
N ARG A 20 7.27 -12.99 9.20
CA ARG A 20 8.48 -12.23 8.87
C ARG A 20 8.72 -12.13 7.37
N SER A 21 8.51 -13.23 6.63
CA SER A 21 8.79 -13.17 5.19
C SER A 21 7.86 -12.21 4.47
N ALA A 22 6.59 -12.12 4.92
CA ALA A 22 5.66 -11.18 4.35
C ALA A 22 6.06 -9.75 4.67
N GLN A 23 6.49 -9.51 5.91
CA GLN A 23 6.95 -8.17 6.30
C GLN A 23 8.15 -7.73 5.46
N VAL A 24 9.09 -8.63 5.26
CA VAL A 24 10.28 -8.32 4.45
C VAL A 24 9.87 -8.01 3.01
N ARG A 25 8.97 -8.80 2.45
CA ARG A 25 8.51 -8.61 1.08
C ARG A 25 7.81 -7.26 0.92
N LEU A 26 6.92 -6.93 1.84
CA LEU A 26 6.19 -5.67 1.77
C LEU A 26 7.11 -4.48 1.97
N ALA A 27 8.04 -4.58 2.90
CA ALA A 27 9.00 -3.50 3.15
C ALA A 27 9.86 -3.26 1.92
N LYS A 28 10.30 -4.33 1.25
CA LYS A 28 11.10 -4.19 0.05
C LYS A 28 10.31 -3.55 -1.08
N PHE A 29 9.05 -3.96 -1.25
CA PHE A 29 8.19 -3.36 -2.26
C PHE A 29 8.05 -1.85 -2.02
N ILE A 30 7.78 -1.48 -0.78
CA ILE A 30 7.61 -0.07 -0.44
C ILE A 30 8.89 0.71 -0.72
N LYS A 31 10.02 0.16 -0.29
CA LYS A 31 11.29 0.85 -0.45
C LYS A 31 11.68 1.01 -1.92
N THR A 32 11.44 -0.01 -2.73
CA THR A 32 11.94 0.00 -4.10
C THR A 32 10.92 0.52 -5.11
N ARG A 33 9.63 0.46 -4.80
CA ARG A 33 8.60 0.78 -5.77
C ARG A 33 7.77 2.01 -5.41
N ILE A 34 7.69 2.35 -4.14
CA ILE A 34 6.88 3.47 -3.70
C ILE A 34 7.72 4.65 -3.24
N ASN A 35 8.73 4.39 -2.40
CA ASN A 35 9.59 5.45 -1.88
C ASN A 35 10.60 5.85 -2.95
N THR A 36 10.11 6.44 -4.03
CA THR A 36 10.91 6.82 -5.17
C THR A 36 10.48 8.20 -5.64
N ASP A 37 11.17 8.73 -6.65
CA ASP A 37 10.79 10.00 -7.26
C ASP A 37 9.72 9.83 -8.32
N GLU A 38 9.34 8.62 -8.63
CA GLU A 38 8.39 8.35 -9.69
C GLU A 38 6.97 8.35 -9.18
N ASN A 39 6.04 8.65 -10.08
CA ASN A 39 4.63 8.69 -9.73
C ASN A 39 4.17 7.33 -9.21
N PRO A 40 3.61 7.26 -7.99
CA PRO A 40 3.14 6.00 -7.45
C PRO A 40 1.98 5.39 -8.22
N ARG A 41 1.31 6.17 -9.07
CA ARG A 41 0.21 5.65 -9.88
C ARG A 41 0.67 4.92 -11.14
N ARG A 42 1.98 4.85 -11.38
CA ARG A 42 2.49 4.10 -12.53
C ARG A 42 2.35 2.60 -12.35
N ILE A 43 2.14 2.15 -11.13
CA ILE A 43 1.87 0.74 -10.84
C ILE A 43 0.62 0.68 -9.98
N GLY A 44 0.05 -0.52 -9.87
CA GLY A 44 -1.19 -0.68 -9.14
C GLY A 44 -2.38 -0.28 -9.97
N GLU A 45 -3.51 -0.10 -9.32
CA GLU A 45 -4.74 0.26 -10.02
C GLU A 45 -5.71 0.95 -9.08
N ALA A 46 -6.61 1.74 -9.65
CA ALA A 46 -7.62 2.43 -8.87
C ALA A 46 -8.68 1.45 -8.39
N LEU A 47 -9.15 1.63 -7.17
CA LEU A 47 -10.30 0.91 -6.67
C LEU A 47 -11.55 1.53 -7.27
N LYS A 48 -12.49 0.69 -7.66
CA LYS A 48 -13.72 1.14 -8.30
C LYS A 48 -14.86 1.19 -7.30
N GLY A 49 -15.95 1.87 -7.70
CA GLY A 49 -17.12 2.01 -6.86
C GLY A 49 -16.95 3.15 -5.87
N ARG A 50 -17.51 2.97 -4.68
CA ARG A 50 -17.49 4.04 -3.68
C ARG A 50 -16.09 4.35 -3.16
N PHE A 51 -15.13 3.50 -3.47
CA PHE A 51 -13.74 3.70 -3.06
C PHE A 51 -12.86 4.09 -4.22
N GLY A 52 -13.43 4.73 -5.24
CA GLY A 52 -12.74 5.04 -6.46
C GLY A 52 -11.54 5.96 -6.32
N GLU A 53 -11.44 6.66 -5.19
CA GLU A 53 -10.30 7.56 -4.96
C GLU A 53 -9.11 6.85 -4.34
N TYR A 54 -9.26 5.59 -3.98
CA TYR A 54 -8.17 4.84 -3.38
C TYR A 54 -7.39 4.08 -4.43
N TRP A 55 -6.20 3.64 -4.04
CA TRP A 55 -5.30 2.95 -4.95
C TRP A 55 -4.92 1.61 -4.35
N LYS A 56 -4.78 0.61 -5.19
CA LYS A 56 -4.47 -0.74 -4.75
C LYS A 56 -3.15 -1.20 -5.36
N TYR A 57 -2.27 -1.73 -4.51
CA TYR A 57 -1.07 -2.42 -4.96
C TYR A 57 -1.17 -3.89 -4.62
N ARG A 58 -0.69 -4.72 -5.51
CA ARG A 58 -0.63 -6.16 -5.27
C ARG A 58 0.82 -6.55 -5.03
N VAL A 59 1.10 -7.22 -3.90
CA VAL A 59 2.44 -7.64 -3.54
C VAL A 59 2.35 -9.10 -3.13
N GLY A 60 2.65 -10.00 -4.07
CA GLY A 60 2.47 -11.42 -3.81
C GLY A 60 1.01 -11.74 -3.54
N ASN A 61 0.75 -12.34 -2.38
CA ASN A 61 -0.62 -12.66 -1.97
C ASN A 61 -1.26 -11.56 -1.17
N TYR A 62 -0.60 -10.41 -1.04
CA TYR A 62 -1.11 -9.32 -0.21
C TYR A 62 -1.55 -8.16 -1.06
N ARG A 63 -2.38 -7.31 -0.46
CA ARG A 63 -2.85 -6.10 -1.09
C ARG A 63 -2.69 -4.94 -0.15
N LEU A 64 -2.27 -3.83 -0.73
CA LEU A 64 -2.16 -2.57 0.00
C LEU A 64 -3.23 -1.65 -0.54
N ILE A 65 -4.12 -1.19 0.33
CA ILE A 65 -5.12 -0.19 -0.04
C ILE A 65 -4.60 1.14 0.45
N CYS A 66 -4.44 2.08 -0.47
CA CYS A 66 -3.73 3.32 -0.18
C CYS A 66 -4.51 4.54 -0.62
N ASP A 67 -4.19 5.65 0.02
CA ASP A 67 -4.64 6.97 -0.39
C ASP A 67 -3.41 7.73 -0.84
N ILE A 68 -3.39 8.14 -2.11
CA ILE A 68 -2.24 8.85 -2.67
C ILE A 68 -2.50 10.34 -2.53
N GLU A 69 -1.66 11.00 -1.75
CA GLU A 69 -1.81 12.42 -1.43
C GLU A 69 -0.74 13.21 -2.15
N ASP A 70 -1.15 13.86 -3.23
CA ASP A 70 -0.22 14.56 -4.10
C ASP A 70 0.40 15.78 -3.43
N ALA A 71 -0.36 16.47 -2.60
CA ALA A 71 0.15 17.70 -1.98
C ALA A 71 1.35 17.45 -1.10
N THR A 72 1.42 16.28 -0.48
CA THR A 72 2.50 15.95 0.44
C THR A 72 3.41 14.86 -0.08
N HIS A 73 3.19 14.40 -1.31
CA HIS A 73 3.94 13.28 -1.89
C HIS A 73 3.94 12.07 -0.96
N THR A 74 2.77 11.75 -0.44
CA THR A 74 2.60 10.66 0.52
C THR A 74 1.69 9.59 -0.04
N VAL A 75 2.07 8.34 0.14
CA VAL A 75 1.20 7.20 -0.13
C VAL A 75 0.83 6.63 1.23
N LEU A 76 -0.39 6.95 1.68
CA LEU A 76 -0.86 6.49 2.98
C LEU A 76 -1.46 5.11 2.83
N VAL A 77 -0.80 4.11 3.41
CA VAL A 77 -1.28 2.74 3.39
C VAL A 77 -2.35 2.60 4.46
N LEU A 78 -3.59 2.38 4.03
CA LEU A 78 -4.73 2.32 4.93
C LEU A 78 -4.98 0.91 5.43
N GLN A 79 -4.80 -0.08 4.58
CA GLN A 79 -5.06 -1.46 4.94
C GLN A 79 -4.09 -2.37 4.22
N ILE A 80 -3.72 -3.46 4.90
CA ILE A 80 -2.93 -4.54 4.33
C ILE A 80 -3.74 -5.81 4.52
N GLY A 81 -4.04 -6.49 3.44
CA GLY A 81 -4.88 -7.68 3.52
C GLY A 81 -4.30 -8.83 2.74
N ASP A 82 -4.55 -10.03 3.24
CA ASP A 82 -4.32 -11.23 2.49
C ASP A 82 -5.38 -11.33 1.41
N ARG A 83 -5.01 -11.87 0.27
CA ARG A 83 -5.92 -11.99 -0.85
C ARG A 83 -7.23 -12.68 -0.47
N LYS A 84 -7.17 -13.64 0.44
CA LYS A 84 -8.37 -14.38 0.83
C LYS A 84 -9.30 -13.59 1.73
N GLU A 85 -8.77 -12.60 2.43
CA GLU A 85 -9.55 -11.86 3.43
C GLU A 85 -10.10 -10.55 2.93
N VAL A 86 -9.45 -9.95 1.96
CA VAL A 86 -9.81 -8.61 1.50
C VAL A 86 -11.18 -8.57 0.84
N TYR A 87 -11.65 -9.68 0.35
CA TYR A 87 -12.91 -9.71 -0.40
C TYR A 87 -14.13 -10.10 0.42
N ARG A 88 -14.01 -10.02 1.68
CA ARG A 88 -15.17 -10.33 2.51
C ARG A 88 -16.05 -9.14 2.75
#